data_9051d0f67da323cf6d6c7966692858bd
#
_entry.id   9051d0f67da323cf6d6c7966692858bd
#
_cell.length_a   1.000
_cell.length_b   1.000
_cell.length_c   1.000
_cell.angle_alpha   90.00
_cell.angle_beta   90.00
_cell.angle_gamma   90.00
#
_symmetry.space_group_name_H-M   'P 1'
#
loop_
_entity.id
_entity.type
_entity.pdbx_description
1 polymer ?
#
loop_
_entity_poly.entity_id
_entity_poly.type
_entity_poly.pdbx_seq_one_letter_code
_entity_poly.pdbx_strand_id
1 'polypeptide(L)'
;MLKNFFPNKILSLNKNLFTVLIVIMISVIIVGLINALITSPPDAVQGNSVRIMYVHVPSSFIAIGCFGFIGIASIATLIFKIKILPLMAKSMAPVGSVFCLVSIVTGSLWGKPTWGIFWVWDARLTSMLILLIFYLAYIA
;
A
#
# COMPACT_ATOMS: atom_id res chain seq x y z
N MET A 1 -13.39 -13.89 27.38
CA MET A 1 -14.23 -13.80 26.17
C MET A 1 -13.43 -13.77 24.85
N LEU A 2 -12.07 -13.69 24.84
CA LEU A 2 -11.22 -13.59 23.62
C LEU A 2 -10.55 -14.93 23.21
N LYS A 3 -10.86 -16.05 23.87
CA LYS A 3 -10.27 -17.38 23.57
C LYS A 3 -10.71 -18.00 22.22
N ASN A 4 -11.74 -17.44 21.55
CA ASN A 4 -12.34 -18.04 20.36
C ASN A 4 -11.95 -17.34 19.04
N PHE A 5 -11.05 -16.37 19.06
CA PHE A 5 -10.46 -15.79 17.84
C PHE A 5 -9.22 -16.59 17.43
N PHE A 6 -9.38 -17.87 17.15
CA PHE A 6 -8.31 -18.69 16.61
C PHE A 6 -8.26 -18.53 15.08
N PRO A 7 -7.04 -18.40 14.50
CA PRO A 7 -6.82 -18.30 13.06
C PRO A 7 -7.47 -19.43 12.25
N ASN A 8 -7.62 -20.61 12.82
CA ASN A 8 -8.21 -21.77 12.14
C ASN A 8 -9.67 -21.57 11.71
N LYS A 9 -10.43 -20.71 12.37
CA LYS A 9 -11.83 -20.43 11.99
C LYS A 9 -11.92 -19.40 10.86
N ILE A 10 -10.92 -18.53 10.73
CA ILE A 10 -10.79 -17.57 9.62
C ILE A 10 -10.26 -18.29 8.38
N LEU A 11 -9.37 -19.27 8.54
CA LEU A 11 -8.84 -20.09 7.45
C LEU A 11 -9.84 -21.12 6.89
N SER A 12 -10.95 -21.36 7.56
CA SER A 12 -12.06 -22.19 7.07
C SER A 12 -13.06 -21.44 6.18
N LEU A 13 -12.72 -20.23 5.72
CA LEU A 13 -13.48 -19.55 4.68
C LEU A 13 -13.60 -20.50 3.47
N ASN A 14 -14.85 -20.72 3.05
CA ASN A 14 -15.16 -21.56 1.91
C ASN A 14 -14.24 -21.18 0.73
N LYS A 15 -13.48 -22.16 0.20
CA LYS A 15 -12.53 -21.93 -0.91
C LYS A 15 -13.19 -21.20 -2.08
N ASN A 16 -14.46 -21.48 -2.35
CA ASN A 16 -15.23 -20.84 -3.41
C ASN A 16 -15.42 -19.33 -3.14
N LEU A 17 -15.74 -18.95 -1.91
CA LEU A 17 -15.87 -17.54 -1.53
C LEU A 17 -14.51 -16.80 -1.71
N PHE A 18 -13.42 -17.42 -1.28
CA PHE A 18 -12.10 -16.85 -1.43
C PHE A 18 -11.71 -16.66 -2.90
N THR A 19 -12.00 -17.65 -3.75
CA THR A 19 -11.77 -17.57 -5.20
C THR A 19 -12.61 -16.46 -5.83
N VAL A 20 -13.89 -16.36 -5.49
CA VAL A 20 -14.77 -15.29 -5.98
C VAL A 20 -14.25 -13.90 -5.59
N LEU A 21 -13.82 -13.72 -4.35
CA LEU A 21 -13.26 -12.46 -3.88
C LEU A 21 -11.97 -12.08 -4.65
N ILE A 22 -11.09 -13.05 -4.91
CA ILE A 22 -9.87 -12.82 -5.71
C ILE A 22 -10.23 -12.40 -7.14
N VAL A 23 -11.16 -13.08 -7.78
CA VAL A 23 -11.58 -12.76 -9.15
C VAL A 23 -12.17 -11.35 -9.21
N ILE A 24 -13.06 -11.00 -8.29
CA ILE A 24 -13.63 -9.65 -8.18
C ILE A 24 -12.52 -8.62 -7.98
N MET A 25 -11.60 -8.86 -7.05
CA MET A 25 -10.48 -7.95 -6.77
C MET A 25 -9.62 -7.73 -8.01
N ILE A 26 -9.22 -8.79 -8.70
CA ILE A 26 -8.40 -8.69 -9.93
C ILE A 26 -9.15 -7.93 -11.01
N SER A 27 -10.44 -8.22 -11.21
CA SER A 27 -11.28 -7.54 -12.21
C SER A 27 -11.38 -6.04 -11.93
N VAL A 28 -11.62 -5.64 -10.69
CA VAL A 28 -11.69 -4.23 -10.27
C VAL A 28 -10.35 -3.53 -10.48
N ILE A 29 -9.22 -4.19 -10.15
CA ILE A 29 -7.89 -3.63 -10.36
C ILE A 29 -7.63 -3.43 -11.86
N ILE A 30 -7.93 -4.41 -12.71
CA ILE A 30 -7.72 -4.30 -14.17
C ILE A 30 -8.56 -3.15 -14.75
N VAL A 31 -9.85 -3.10 -14.43
CA VAL A 31 -10.74 -2.03 -14.89
C VAL A 31 -10.27 -0.67 -14.37
N GLY A 32 -9.87 -0.59 -13.11
CA GLY A 32 -9.33 0.63 -12.51
C GLY A 32 -8.05 1.11 -13.21
N LEU A 33 -7.11 0.21 -13.50
CA LEU A 33 -5.86 0.55 -14.21
C LEU A 33 -6.12 0.97 -15.67
N ILE A 34 -7.03 0.30 -16.37
CA ILE A 34 -7.41 0.70 -17.74
C ILE A 34 -7.99 2.12 -17.71
N ASN A 35 -8.93 2.38 -16.81
CA ASN A 35 -9.52 3.72 -16.68
C ASN A 35 -8.47 4.78 -16.30
N ALA A 36 -7.62 4.49 -15.35
CA ALA A 36 -6.61 5.42 -14.86
C ALA A 36 -5.53 5.75 -15.90
N LEU A 37 -5.00 4.72 -16.60
CA LEU A 37 -3.81 4.88 -17.43
C LEU A 37 -4.12 5.08 -18.92
N ILE A 38 -5.29 4.64 -19.38
CA ILE A 38 -5.64 4.66 -20.81
C ILE A 38 -6.77 5.63 -21.11
N THR A 39 -7.92 5.49 -20.41
CA THR A 39 -9.13 6.24 -20.77
C THR A 39 -9.26 7.62 -20.12
N SER A 40 -8.54 7.87 -19.00
CA SER A 40 -8.62 9.17 -18.34
C SER A 40 -8.15 10.31 -19.26
N PRO A 41 -8.85 11.45 -19.31
CA PRO A 41 -8.43 12.60 -20.11
C PRO A 41 -7.11 13.17 -19.59
N PRO A 42 -6.31 13.80 -20.46
CA PRO A 42 -5.13 14.52 -20.02
C PRO A 42 -5.53 15.76 -19.22
N ASP A 43 -4.71 16.12 -18.24
CA ASP A 43 -4.88 17.36 -17.45
C ASP A 43 -4.44 18.59 -18.27
N ALA A 44 -5.07 19.73 -18.02
CA ALA A 44 -4.79 20.97 -18.73
C ALA A 44 -3.35 21.51 -18.49
N VAL A 45 -2.75 21.21 -17.34
CA VAL A 45 -1.42 21.69 -16.95
C VAL A 45 -0.37 20.58 -17.07
N GLN A 46 -0.70 19.37 -16.58
CA GLN A 46 0.22 18.24 -16.50
C GLN A 46 0.16 17.32 -17.73
N GLY A 47 -0.79 17.52 -18.64
CA GLY A 47 -0.98 16.65 -19.79
C GLY A 47 -1.21 15.20 -19.37
N ASN A 48 -0.56 14.26 -20.05
CA ASN A 48 -0.66 12.82 -19.76
C ASN A 48 0.03 12.39 -18.46
N SER A 49 0.89 13.23 -17.88
CA SER A 49 1.61 12.89 -16.65
C SER A 49 0.70 12.75 -15.44
N VAL A 50 -0.51 13.35 -15.47
CA VAL A 50 -1.53 13.19 -14.43
C VAL A 50 -1.92 11.74 -14.21
N ARG A 51 -1.86 10.91 -15.25
CA ARG A 51 -2.22 9.48 -15.16
C ARG A 51 -1.37 8.72 -14.15
N ILE A 52 -0.12 9.13 -13.94
CA ILE A 52 0.77 8.53 -12.93
C ILE A 52 0.19 8.74 -11.52
N MET A 53 -0.49 9.87 -11.28
CA MET A 53 -1.09 10.20 -9.99
C MET A 53 -2.16 9.21 -9.55
N TYR A 54 -2.90 8.61 -10.48
CA TYR A 54 -3.93 7.62 -10.17
C TYR A 54 -3.37 6.32 -9.58
N VAL A 55 -2.08 6.03 -9.81
CA VAL A 55 -1.36 4.91 -9.19
C VAL A 55 -0.56 5.41 -7.99
N HIS A 56 0.13 6.55 -8.12
CA HIS A 56 1.00 7.10 -7.09
C HIS A 56 0.25 7.43 -5.79
N VAL A 57 -0.84 8.18 -5.89
CA VAL A 57 -1.57 8.66 -4.70
C VAL A 57 -2.17 7.51 -3.88
N PRO A 58 -2.93 6.56 -4.45
CA PRO A 58 -3.41 5.41 -3.70
C PRO A 58 -2.28 4.57 -3.09
N SER A 59 -1.20 4.36 -3.84
CA SER A 59 -0.04 3.60 -3.33
C SER A 59 0.59 4.25 -2.12
N SER A 60 0.73 5.59 -2.13
CA SER A 60 1.25 6.36 -0.99
C SER A 60 0.35 6.23 0.23
N PHE A 61 -0.97 6.36 0.06
CA PHE A 61 -1.93 6.20 1.16
C PHE A 61 -1.90 4.80 1.75
N ILE A 62 -1.82 3.76 0.92
CA ILE A 62 -1.73 2.37 1.39
C ILE A 62 -0.43 2.16 2.16
N ALA A 63 0.71 2.64 1.63
CA ALA A 63 1.99 2.53 2.31
C ALA A 63 1.97 3.19 3.70
N ILE A 64 1.53 4.42 3.79
CA ILE A 64 1.46 5.15 5.07
C ILE A 64 0.45 4.49 6.01
N GLY A 65 -0.73 4.09 5.50
CA GLY A 65 -1.78 3.45 6.28
C GLY A 65 -1.36 2.10 6.86
N CYS A 66 -0.67 1.25 6.08
CA CYS A 66 -0.13 -0.02 6.56
C CYS A 66 0.89 0.20 7.67
N PHE A 67 1.79 1.18 7.55
CA PHE A 67 2.77 1.47 8.59
C PHE A 67 2.12 2.02 9.86
N GLY A 68 1.14 2.91 9.71
CA GLY A 68 0.32 3.39 10.82
C GLY A 68 -0.41 2.26 11.55
N PHE A 69 -0.99 1.32 10.79
CA PHE A 69 -1.61 0.14 11.37
C PHE A 69 -0.59 -0.73 12.14
N ILE A 70 0.61 -0.97 11.57
CA ILE A 70 1.68 -1.71 12.25
C ILE A 70 2.03 -1.05 13.59
N GLY A 71 2.17 0.28 13.61
CA GLY A 71 2.44 1.04 14.82
C GLY A 71 1.34 0.86 15.88
N ILE A 72 0.08 1.07 15.49
CA ILE A 72 -1.08 0.93 16.38
C ILE A 72 -1.20 -0.52 16.89
N ALA A 73 -1.06 -1.51 16.01
CA ALA A 73 -1.12 -2.92 16.38
C ALA A 73 -0.01 -3.31 17.35
N SER A 74 1.20 -2.76 17.16
CA SER A 74 2.34 -2.98 18.06
C SER A 74 2.08 -2.40 19.45
N ILE A 75 1.61 -1.15 19.53
CA ILE A 75 1.25 -0.50 20.79
C ILE A 75 0.13 -1.28 21.50
N ALA A 76 -0.93 -1.63 20.77
CA ALA A 76 -2.05 -2.39 21.33
C ALA A 76 -1.61 -3.80 21.81
N THR A 77 -0.64 -4.41 21.14
CA THR A 77 -0.06 -5.68 21.56
C THR A 77 0.67 -5.55 22.89
N LEU A 78 1.46 -4.49 23.06
CA LEU A 78 2.21 -4.23 24.29
C LEU A 78 1.28 -3.96 25.48
N ILE A 79 0.22 -3.17 25.27
CA ILE A 79 -0.71 -2.77 26.33
C ILE A 79 -1.70 -3.89 26.65
N PHE A 80 -2.37 -4.45 25.65
CA PHE A 80 -3.51 -5.37 25.81
C PHE A 80 -3.13 -6.84 25.63
N LYS A 81 -1.89 -7.15 25.23
CA LYS A 81 -1.36 -8.51 24.99
C LYS A 81 -2.24 -9.34 24.03
N ILE A 82 -2.79 -8.69 22.99
CA ILE A 82 -3.67 -9.33 22.00
C ILE A 82 -2.81 -10.06 20.98
N LYS A 83 -2.82 -11.40 21.01
CA LYS A 83 -1.93 -12.28 20.22
C LYS A 83 -2.12 -12.23 18.71
N ILE A 84 -3.27 -11.80 18.20
CA ILE A 84 -3.55 -11.73 16.75
C ILE A 84 -2.91 -10.51 16.09
N LEU A 85 -2.73 -9.40 16.82
CA LEU A 85 -2.24 -8.14 16.26
C LEU A 85 -0.81 -8.21 15.71
N PRO A 86 0.16 -8.87 16.37
CA PRO A 86 1.50 -9.02 15.81
C PRO A 86 1.49 -9.82 14.50
N LEU A 87 0.64 -10.83 14.40
CA LEU A 87 0.50 -11.63 13.17
C LEU A 87 -0.04 -10.78 12.02
N MET A 88 -1.06 -9.96 12.29
CA MET A 88 -1.61 -9.02 11.31
C MET A 88 -0.56 -7.99 10.89
N ALA A 89 0.16 -7.39 11.83
CA ALA A 89 1.21 -6.42 11.57
C ALA A 89 2.32 -7.01 10.69
N LYS A 90 2.78 -8.23 11.02
CA LYS A 90 3.77 -8.96 10.22
C LYS A 90 3.29 -9.24 8.80
N SER A 91 2.01 -9.56 8.60
CA SER A 91 1.44 -9.82 7.28
C SER A 91 1.26 -8.54 6.45
N MET A 92 1.06 -7.39 7.08
CA MET A 92 0.89 -6.10 6.40
C MET A 92 2.21 -5.45 5.97
N ALA A 93 3.32 -5.78 6.63
CA ALA A 93 4.60 -5.15 6.34
C ALA A 93 5.10 -5.38 4.90
N PRO A 94 5.09 -6.61 4.33
CA PRO A 94 5.45 -6.81 2.92
C PRO A 94 4.54 -6.06 1.96
N VAL A 95 3.23 -6.02 2.24
CA VAL A 95 2.26 -5.30 1.41
C VAL A 95 2.58 -3.80 1.41
N GLY A 96 2.73 -3.19 2.60
CA GLY A 96 3.07 -1.79 2.74
C GLY A 96 4.41 -1.43 2.08
N SER A 97 5.43 -2.30 2.17
CA SER A 97 6.73 -2.07 1.53
C SER A 97 6.66 -2.06 0.02
N VAL A 98 5.86 -2.94 -0.60
CA VAL A 98 5.65 -2.95 -2.05
C VAL A 98 4.94 -1.68 -2.50
N PHE A 99 3.87 -1.25 -1.82
CA PHE A 99 3.19 0.00 -2.15
C PHE A 99 4.08 1.23 -1.92
N CYS A 100 4.96 1.20 -0.91
CA CYS A 100 5.94 2.25 -0.68
C CYS A 100 6.94 2.33 -1.86
N LEU A 101 7.45 1.20 -2.34
CA LEU A 101 8.31 1.14 -3.52
C LEU A 101 7.60 1.66 -4.78
N VAL A 102 6.36 1.22 -5.04
CA VAL A 102 5.54 1.71 -6.16
C VAL A 102 5.35 3.21 -6.06
N SER A 103 5.07 3.74 -4.86
CA SER A 103 4.94 5.19 -4.63
C SER A 103 6.23 5.95 -4.95
N ILE A 104 7.39 5.47 -4.51
CA ILE A 104 8.69 6.10 -4.82
C ILE A 104 8.94 6.11 -6.32
N VAL A 105 8.78 4.97 -7.00
CA VAL A 105 9.01 4.85 -8.45
C VAL A 105 8.07 5.76 -9.24
N THR A 106 6.77 5.70 -8.96
CA THR A 106 5.78 6.53 -9.67
C THR A 106 5.94 8.01 -9.37
N GLY A 107 6.30 8.38 -8.13
CA GLY A 107 6.62 9.76 -7.77
C GLY A 107 7.84 10.30 -8.51
N SER A 108 8.89 9.48 -8.67
CA SER A 108 10.07 9.84 -9.47
C SER A 108 9.74 9.99 -10.95
N LEU A 109 8.94 9.10 -11.52
CA LEU A 109 8.48 9.18 -12.91
C LEU A 109 7.64 10.43 -13.16
N TRP A 110 6.76 10.80 -12.24
CA TRP A 110 5.98 12.03 -12.32
C TRP A 110 6.83 13.27 -12.13
N GLY A 111 7.87 13.21 -11.30
CA GLY A 111 8.81 14.31 -11.06
C GLY A 111 9.56 14.74 -12.31
N LYS A 112 9.90 13.83 -13.21
CA LYS A 112 10.65 14.14 -14.43
C LYS A 112 9.96 15.17 -15.34
N PRO A 113 8.68 15.01 -15.74
CA PRO A 113 7.99 16.04 -16.54
C PRO A 113 7.66 17.31 -15.75
N THR A 114 7.55 17.22 -14.41
CA THR A 114 7.14 18.34 -13.56
C THR A 114 8.31 19.25 -13.16
N TRP A 115 9.46 18.66 -12.78
CA TRP A 115 10.64 19.38 -12.26
C TRP A 115 11.90 19.16 -13.09
N GLY A 116 11.85 18.41 -14.17
CA GLY A 116 12.98 18.13 -15.04
C GLY A 116 13.92 17.02 -14.56
N ILE A 117 13.77 16.52 -13.33
CA ILE A 117 14.62 15.49 -12.73
C ILE A 117 13.78 14.41 -12.05
N PHE A 118 14.32 13.18 -11.97
CA PHE A 118 13.60 12.06 -11.36
C PHE A 118 13.58 12.10 -9.83
N TRP A 119 14.58 12.72 -9.21
CA TRP A 119 14.75 12.73 -7.78
C TRP A 119 15.11 14.10 -7.25
N VAL A 120 14.37 14.56 -6.26
CA VAL A 120 14.65 15.75 -5.46
C VAL A 120 14.70 15.33 -4.00
N TRP A 121 15.71 15.79 -3.27
CA TRP A 121 15.82 15.57 -1.83
C TRP A 121 14.89 16.52 -1.06
N ASP A 122 13.60 16.44 -1.37
CA ASP A 122 12.56 17.14 -0.62
C ASP A 122 11.99 16.25 0.51
N ALA A 123 11.18 16.83 1.36
CA ALA A 123 10.60 16.11 2.49
C ALA A 123 9.70 14.94 2.06
N ARG A 124 9.04 15.01 0.90
CA ARG A 124 8.11 14.00 0.40
C ARG A 124 8.82 12.73 -0.04
N LEU A 125 9.77 12.85 -0.99
CA LEU A 125 10.52 11.71 -1.51
C LEU A 125 11.44 11.11 -0.45
N THR A 126 12.10 11.97 0.33
CA THR A 126 13.00 11.53 1.41
C THR A 126 12.25 10.78 2.52
N SER A 127 11.08 11.26 2.94
CA SER A 127 10.29 10.57 3.97
C SER A 127 9.76 9.22 3.49
N MET A 128 9.37 9.10 2.22
CA MET A 128 8.95 7.80 1.66
C MET A 128 10.12 6.82 1.56
N LEU A 129 11.33 7.29 1.23
CA LEU A 129 12.53 6.45 1.26
C LEU A 129 12.85 5.95 2.67
N ILE A 130 12.79 6.85 3.67
CA ILE A 130 12.97 6.48 5.08
C ILE A 130 11.91 5.47 5.51
N LEU A 131 10.65 5.67 5.11
CA LEU A 131 9.57 4.74 5.39
C LEU A 131 9.85 3.35 4.80
N LEU A 132 10.38 3.28 3.57
CA LEU A 132 10.77 2.01 2.97
C LEU A 132 11.88 1.32 3.77
N ILE A 133 12.87 2.07 4.25
CA ILE A 133 13.95 1.52 5.10
C ILE A 133 13.36 0.95 6.39
N PHE A 134 12.41 1.63 7.03
CA PHE A 134 11.73 1.12 8.21
C PHE A 134 10.92 -0.15 7.93
N TYR A 135 10.26 -0.24 6.78
CA TYR A 135 9.60 -1.49 6.36
C TYR A 135 10.59 -2.63 6.24
N LEU A 136 11.70 -2.41 5.54
CA LEU A 136 12.72 -3.43 5.34
C LEU A 136 13.34 -3.88 6.68
N ALA A 137 13.63 -2.95 7.57
CA ALA A 137 14.11 -3.24 8.91
C ALA A 137 13.09 -4.02 9.77
N TYR A 138 11.80 -3.76 9.59
CA TYR A 138 10.74 -4.49 10.30
C TYR A 138 10.54 -5.92 9.76
N ILE A 139 10.79 -6.14 8.48
CA ILE A 139 10.66 -7.46 7.82
C ILE A 139 11.86 -8.36 8.11
N ALA A 140 13.07 -7.79 8.24
CA ALA A 140 14.31 -8.52 8.51
C ALA A 140 14.32 -9.17 9.90
#